data_22bf025b87a6075df6d6c6733f404619
#
_entry.id   22bf025b87a6075df6d6c6733f404619
#
_cell.length_a   1.000
_cell.length_b   1.000
_cell.length_c   1.000
_cell.angle_alpha   90.00
_cell.angle_beta   90.00
_cell.angle_gamma   90.00
#
_symmetry.space_group_name_H-M   'P 1'
#
loop_
_entity.id
_entity.type
_entity.pdbx_description
1 polymer ?
#
loop_
_entity_poly.entity_id
_entity_poly.type
_entity_poly.pdbx_seq_one_letter_code
_entity_poly.pdbx_strand_id
1 'polypeptide(L)'
;HEAWAGQVAKGSDGKYYFYYCTQFSDGKGVGVGVSDSPTGPFKDVNQKPLVSNSQTANSVHSWEDIDPTVWVETDENGVEHRYLGWGNTRFFVCELNEDMISIKDQDGNPDNLSVGYGKGNDIVIGKINNLQGHTYTEAPWYYRQKDENGNYYGKYYMFFACDWREQMAYATTDDIMSNEWEFGGIIMEPSATANTNHMAVFDFKGQTYFVYHDGSLPHGSGYRRVACCEPFTINEDGTIDPIKKTATGLTGTASQITDSDGNYI
;
A
#
# COMPACT_ATOMS: atom_id res chain seq x y z
N HIS A 1 -8.23 -19.40 2.21
CA HIS A 1 -9.52 -18.72 2.33
C HIS A 1 -9.31 -17.27 2.77
N GLU A 2 -10.17 -16.35 2.30
CA GLU A 2 -10.19 -14.95 2.70
C GLU A 2 -8.88 -14.19 2.36
N ALA A 3 -8.38 -14.34 1.14
CA ALA A 3 -7.31 -13.46 0.65
C ALA A 3 -7.90 -12.09 0.35
N TRP A 4 -7.33 -11.05 0.99
CA TRP A 4 -7.74 -9.66 0.83
C TRP A 4 -6.57 -8.83 0.39
N ALA A 5 -6.85 -7.68 -0.16
CA ALA A 5 -5.94 -6.61 -0.52
C ALA A 5 -4.51 -7.09 -0.81
N GLY A 6 -4.03 -6.86 -1.96
CA GLY A 6 -2.68 -7.29 -2.32
C GLY A 6 -2.03 -6.37 -3.32
N GLN A 7 -0.70 -6.38 -3.32
CA GLN A 7 0.10 -5.61 -4.24
C GLN A 7 1.19 -6.47 -4.87
N VAL A 8 1.45 -6.23 -6.15
CA VAL A 8 2.55 -6.85 -6.87
C VAL A 8 3.69 -5.86 -7.01
N ALA A 9 4.91 -6.28 -6.67
CA ALA A 9 6.12 -5.54 -6.95
C ALA A 9 7.07 -6.36 -7.83
N LYS A 10 7.92 -5.66 -8.58
CA LYS A 10 9.00 -6.28 -9.35
C LYS A 10 10.29 -6.20 -8.54
N GLY A 11 10.96 -7.33 -8.37
CA GLY A 11 12.30 -7.39 -7.77
C GLY A 11 13.39 -7.11 -8.79
N SER A 12 14.58 -6.80 -8.30
CA SER A 12 15.78 -6.60 -9.12
C SER A 12 16.24 -7.88 -9.82
N ASP A 13 15.85 -9.04 -9.32
CA ASP A 13 16.05 -10.36 -9.99
C ASP A 13 15.15 -10.58 -11.21
N GLY A 14 14.28 -9.60 -11.52
CA GLY A 14 13.34 -9.62 -12.64
C GLY A 14 12.04 -10.36 -12.38
N LYS A 15 11.87 -10.98 -11.22
CA LYS A 15 10.64 -11.65 -10.81
C LYS A 15 9.62 -10.69 -10.25
N TYR A 16 8.40 -11.18 -10.08
CA TYR A 16 7.28 -10.46 -9.51
C TYR A 16 6.85 -11.10 -8.20
N TYR A 17 6.63 -10.28 -7.19
CA TYR A 17 6.32 -10.65 -5.82
C TYR A 17 4.94 -10.12 -5.48
N PHE A 18 4.00 -11.02 -5.19
CA PHE A 18 2.64 -10.68 -4.80
C PHE A 18 2.50 -10.82 -3.30
N TYR A 19 2.41 -9.70 -2.61
CA TYR A 19 2.11 -9.65 -1.18
C TYR A 19 0.60 -9.64 -1.00
N TYR A 20 0.10 -10.46 -0.12
CA TYR A 20 -1.33 -10.63 0.13
C TYR A 20 -1.56 -10.96 1.60
N CYS A 21 -2.74 -10.60 2.14
CA CYS A 21 -3.14 -11.09 3.44
C CYS A 21 -4.09 -12.27 3.30
N THR A 22 -4.00 -13.21 4.23
CA THR A 22 -4.92 -14.33 4.33
C THR A 22 -5.01 -14.85 5.75
N GLN A 23 -5.91 -15.83 5.99
CA GLN A 23 -6.05 -16.46 7.28
C GLN A 23 -4.98 -17.53 7.48
N PHE A 24 -4.20 -17.38 8.54
CA PHE A 24 -3.28 -18.36 9.08
C PHE A 24 -3.82 -18.93 10.39
N SER A 25 -3.06 -19.82 11.04
CA SER A 25 -3.49 -20.50 12.26
C SER A 25 -3.68 -19.60 13.48
N ASP A 26 -2.93 -18.48 13.52
CA ASP A 26 -2.86 -17.53 14.64
C ASP A 26 -3.60 -16.21 14.36
N GLY A 27 -4.20 -16.06 13.19
CA GLY A 27 -4.90 -14.85 12.76
C GLY A 27 -4.64 -14.52 11.30
N LYS A 28 -4.95 -13.30 10.90
CA LYS A 28 -4.53 -12.77 9.60
C LYS A 28 -3.04 -12.52 9.61
N GLY A 29 -2.43 -12.61 8.45
CA GLY A 29 -1.02 -12.35 8.27
C GLY A 29 -0.70 -12.09 6.81
N VAL A 30 0.51 -11.66 6.54
CA VAL A 30 1.01 -11.35 5.20
C VAL A 30 1.77 -12.53 4.63
N GLY A 31 1.36 -12.99 3.47
CA GLY A 31 2.08 -13.98 2.65
C GLY A 31 2.72 -13.34 1.43
N VAL A 32 3.61 -14.08 0.77
CA VAL A 32 4.24 -13.66 -0.48
C VAL A 32 4.27 -14.79 -1.50
N GLY A 33 3.78 -14.51 -2.70
CA GLY A 33 3.87 -15.41 -3.85
C GLY A 33 4.82 -14.85 -4.89
N VAL A 34 5.53 -15.73 -5.61
CA VAL A 34 6.53 -15.37 -6.61
C VAL A 34 6.14 -15.88 -7.99
N SER A 35 6.40 -15.09 -9.03
CA SER A 35 6.14 -15.42 -10.44
C SER A 35 7.17 -14.79 -11.36
N ASP A 36 7.37 -15.39 -12.53
CA ASP A 36 8.14 -14.80 -13.62
C ASP A 36 7.29 -13.82 -14.47
N SER A 37 6.00 -13.69 -14.17
CA SER A 37 5.06 -12.80 -14.89
C SER A 37 4.30 -11.90 -13.91
N PRO A 38 4.03 -10.62 -14.26
CA PRO A 38 3.26 -9.72 -13.40
C PRO A 38 1.81 -10.18 -13.16
N THR A 39 1.29 -11.05 -14.01
CA THR A 39 -0.07 -11.59 -13.93
C THR A 39 -0.11 -13.01 -13.35
N GLY A 40 1.04 -13.54 -12.89
CA GLY A 40 1.15 -14.88 -12.33
C GLY A 40 1.29 -15.98 -13.40
N PRO A 41 1.07 -17.26 -13.02
CA PRO A 41 0.61 -17.69 -11.70
C PRO A 41 1.67 -17.47 -10.61
N PHE A 42 1.23 -16.95 -9.46
CA PHE A 42 2.09 -16.79 -8.29
C PHE A 42 2.11 -18.07 -7.46
N LYS A 43 3.28 -18.41 -6.94
CA LYS A 43 3.50 -19.54 -6.05
C LYS A 43 3.97 -19.06 -4.69
N ASP A 44 3.31 -19.48 -3.64
CA ASP A 44 3.79 -19.29 -2.27
C ASP A 44 5.09 -20.08 -2.10
N VAL A 45 6.18 -19.38 -1.83
CA VAL A 45 7.52 -19.97 -1.70
C VAL A 45 7.88 -20.25 -0.25
N ASN A 46 7.29 -19.54 0.70
CA ASN A 46 7.58 -19.68 2.11
C ASN A 46 6.77 -20.79 2.78
N GLN A 47 5.57 -21.08 2.27
CA GLN A 47 4.58 -21.99 2.87
C GLN A 47 4.25 -21.64 4.35
N LYS A 48 4.52 -20.40 4.73
CA LYS A 48 4.27 -19.81 6.04
C LYS A 48 4.11 -18.30 5.85
N PRO A 49 3.47 -17.58 6.78
CA PRO A 49 3.40 -16.13 6.68
C PRO A 49 4.80 -15.51 6.66
N LEU A 50 4.96 -14.44 5.89
CA LEU A 50 6.09 -13.53 5.98
C LEU A 50 5.99 -12.71 7.28
N VAL A 51 4.76 -12.26 7.59
CA VAL A 51 4.37 -11.67 8.86
C VAL A 51 3.20 -12.45 9.42
N SER A 52 3.30 -12.91 10.65
CA SER A 52 2.22 -13.59 11.36
C SER A 52 1.63 -12.70 12.46
N ASN A 53 0.37 -12.92 12.79
CA ASN A 53 -0.30 -12.17 13.84
C ASN A 53 0.41 -12.28 15.21
N SER A 54 1.02 -13.42 15.50
CA SER A 54 1.77 -13.61 16.74
C SER A 54 3.06 -12.79 16.83
N GLN A 55 3.64 -12.38 15.70
CA GLN A 55 4.85 -11.54 15.67
C GLN A 55 4.56 -10.08 16.01
N THR A 56 3.41 -9.58 15.61
CA THR A 56 2.95 -8.21 15.89
C THR A 56 2.09 -8.12 17.14
N ALA A 57 1.79 -9.26 17.74
CA ALA A 57 0.82 -9.44 18.83
C ALA A 57 1.18 -8.76 20.16
N ASN A 58 0.91 -7.54 20.20
CA ASN A 58 0.06 -6.95 21.20
C ASN A 58 -1.28 -6.61 20.51
N SER A 59 -1.69 -7.48 19.63
CA SER A 59 -2.77 -7.27 18.69
C SER A 59 -4.06 -6.97 19.44
N VAL A 60 -4.67 -5.89 19.01
CA VAL A 60 -6.01 -5.52 19.46
C VAL A 60 -7.01 -6.57 18.97
N HIS A 61 -6.70 -7.24 17.86
CA HIS A 61 -7.57 -8.26 17.25
C HIS A 61 -6.79 -9.15 16.25
N SER A 62 -7.38 -10.28 15.86
CA SER A 62 -6.74 -11.29 15.01
C SER A 62 -6.65 -10.94 13.52
N TRP A 63 -7.08 -9.77 13.09
CA TRP A 63 -6.99 -9.28 11.69
C TRP A 63 -6.22 -7.95 11.58
N GLU A 64 -5.29 -7.69 12.49
CA GLU A 64 -4.46 -6.49 12.45
C GLU A 64 -3.45 -6.52 11.31
N ASP A 65 -2.94 -7.70 10.97
CA ASP A 65 -1.94 -7.86 9.92
C ASP A 65 -2.56 -8.11 8.55
N ILE A 66 -3.17 -7.06 7.99
CA ILE A 66 -3.81 -7.05 6.67
C ILE A 66 -3.29 -5.90 5.80
N ASP A 67 -3.71 -5.88 4.54
CA ASP A 67 -3.50 -4.80 3.59
C ASP A 67 -2.01 -4.48 3.32
N PRO A 68 -1.21 -5.46 2.88
CA PRO A 68 0.20 -5.21 2.60
C PRO A 68 0.38 -4.25 1.43
N THR A 69 1.30 -3.29 1.61
CA THR A 69 1.82 -2.42 0.57
C THR A 69 3.34 -2.56 0.49
N VAL A 70 3.88 -2.54 -0.70
CA VAL A 70 5.32 -2.68 -0.92
C VAL A 70 5.86 -1.52 -1.74
N TRP A 71 7.01 -0.99 -1.32
CA TRP A 71 7.71 0.08 -1.99
C TRP A 71 9.16 -0.32 -2.24
N VAL A 72 9.59 -0.24 -3.49
CA VAL A 72 10.97 -0.53 -3.91
C VAL A 72 11.56 0.72 -4.52
N GLU A 73 12.70 1.15 -4.04
CA GLU A 73 13.42 2.29 -4.59
C GLU A 73 14.93 2.09 -4.51
N THR A 74 15.64 2.79 -5.37
CA THR A 74 17.09 2.90 -5.31
C THR A 74 17.45 4.28 -4.78
N ASP A 75 18.30 4.34 -3.76
CA ASP A 75 18.77 5.60 -3.18
C ASP A 75 19.83 6.29 -4.07
N GLU A 76 20.25 7.48 -3.65
CA GLU A 76 21.27 8.28 -4.35
C GLU A 76 22.65 7.60 -4.44
N ASN A 77 22.91 6.60 -3.62
CA ASN A 77 24.14 5.80 -3.62
C ASN A 77 24.03 4.54 -4.49
N GLY A 78 22.88 4.31 -5.13
CA GLY A 78 22.59 3.13 -5.91
C GLY A 78 22.20 1.90 -5.10
N VAL A 79 21.88 2.06 -3.81
CA VAL A 79 21.41 0.98 -2.95
C VAL A 79 19.90 0.82 -3.10
N GLU A 80 19.46 -0.39 -3.39
CA GLU A 80 18.02 -0.71 -3.48
C GLU A 80 17.47 -1.04 -2.09
N HIS A 81 16.40 -0.35 -1.73
CA HIS A 81 15.61 -0.55 -0.52
C HIS A 81 14.24 -1.12 -0.87
N ARG A 82 13.71 -1.95 0.00
CA ARG A 82 12.45 -2.67 -0.18
C ARG A 82 11.67 -2.59 1.12
N TYR A 83 10.63 -1.78 1.12
CA TYR A 83 9.82 -1.55 2.31
C TYR A 83 8.48 -2.27 2.17
N LEU A 84 8.08 -2.98 3.20
CA LEU A 84 6.77 -3.59 3.33
C LEU A 84 6.01 -2.88 4.46
N GLY A 85 4.84 -2.34 4.15
CA GLY A 85 3.92 -1.78 5.13
C GLY A 85 2.62 -2.56 5.16
N TRP A 86 1.91 -2.54 6.27
CA TRP A 86 0.59 -3.17 6.43
C TRP A 86 -0.09 -2.68 7.69
N GLY A 87 -1.36 -3.05 7.87
CA GLY A 87 -2.00 -2.98 9.19
C GLY A 87 -3.41 -2.44 9.20
N ASN A 88 -4.17 -2.88 10.20
CA ASN A 88 -5.48 -2.36 10.59
C ASN A 88 -5.44 -1.90 12.04
N THR A 89 -6.04 -0.76 12.36
CA THR A 89 -5.99 -0.06 13.66
C THR A 89 -4.62 0.52 13.98
N ARG A 90 -3.55 -0.19 13.67
CA ARG A 90 -2.15 0.27 13.67
C ARG A 90 -1.56 -0.04 12.31
N PHE A 91 -0.53 0.69 11.92
CA PHE A 91 0.26 0.31 10.76
C PHE A 91 1.70 -0.02 11.15
N PHE A 92 2.28 -0.88 10.38
CA PHE A 92 3.62 -1.40 10.58
C PHE A 92 4.44 -1.19 9.31
N VAL A 93 5.74 -1.11 9.46
CA VAL A 93 6.68 -1.10 8.34
C VAL A 93 7.92 -1.89 8.69
N CYS A 94 8.45 -2.61 7.72
CA CYS A 94 9.76 -3.24 7.78
C CYS A 94 10.51 -3.06 6.46
N GLU A 95 11.82 -3.22 6.49
CA GLU A 95 12.63 -3.40 5.28
C GLU A 95 12.76 -4.90 4.98
N LEU A 96 12.67 -5.26 3.71
CA LEU A 96 12.89 -6.63 3.26
C LEU A 96 14.33 -6.83 2.81
N ASN A 97 14.82 -8.05 2.90
CA ASN A 97 16.06 -8.47 2.28
C ASN A 97 15.96 -8.45 0.74
N GLU A 98 17.08 -8.63 0.06
CA GLU A 98 17.16 -8.70 -1.41
C GLU A 98 16.30 -9.80 -2.01
N ASP A 99 16.01 -10.85 -1.24
CA ASP A 99 15.17 -11.97 -1.64
C ASP A 99 13.68 -11.62 -1.75
N MET A 100 13.25 -10.44 -1.25
CA MET A 100 11.87 -9.98 -1.24
C MET A 100 10.89 -10.86 -0.43
N ILE A 101 11.38 -11.88 0.27
CA ILE A 101 10.57 -12.89 0.97
C ILE A 101 10.96 -13.06 2.44
N SER A 102 11.87 -12.24 2.94
CA SER A 102 12.28 -12.22 4.35
C SER A 102 12.48 -10.80 4.86
N ILE A 103 12.25 -10.61 6.16
CA ILE A 103 12.42 -9.32 6.84
C ILE A 103 13.91 -9.14 7.15
N LYS A 104 14.41 -7.93 6.92
CA LYS A 104 15.80 -7.56 7.18
C LYS A 104 16.00 -7.31 8.68
N ASP A 105 17.02 -7.94 9.22
CA ASP A 105 17.49 -7.70 10.59
C ASP A 105 18.04 -6.27 10.73
N GLN A 106 17.43 -5.48 11.59
CA GLN A 106 17.78 -4.09 11.85
C GLN A 106 18.46 -3.91 13.22
N ASP A 107 18.23 -4.82 14.15
CA ASP A 107 18.76 -4.73 15.51
C ASP A 107 20.04 -5.57 15.72
N GLY A 108 20.45 -6.35 14.72
CA GLY A 108 21.63 -7.22 14.75
C GLY A 108 21.42 -8.52 15.53
N ASN A 109 20.16 -8.93 15.71
CA ASN A 109 19.79 -10.16 16.41
C ASN A 109 18.92 -11.08 15.53
N PRO A 110 19.51 -11.83 14.60
CA PRO A 110 18.78 -12.64 13.62
C PRO A 110 17.94 -13.77 14.22
N ASP A 111 18.13 -14.08 15.49
CA ASP A 111 17.39 -15.14 16.19
C ASP A 111 16.03 -14.66 16.73
N ASN A 112 15.78 -13.35 16.70
CA ASN A 112 14.54 -12.76 17.23
C ASN A 112 14.09 -11.58 16.41
N LEU A 113 12.82 -11.58 16.00
CA LEU A 113 12.21 -10.47 15.29
C LEU A 113 11.77 -9.40 16.28
N SER A 114 12.42 -8.25 16.25
CA SER A 114 12.08 -7.12 17.11
C SER A 114 10.92 -6.31 16.54
N VAL A 115 9.96 -5.94 17.40
CA VAL A 115 8.79 -5.12 17.05
C VAL A 115 8.65 -3.99 18.06
N GLY A 116 8.61 -2.76 17.58
CA GLY A 116 8.52 -1.62 18.48
C GLY A 116 8.42 -0.27 17.77
N TYR A 117 8.37 0.78 18.59
CA TYR A 117 8.36 2.16 18.11
C TYR A 117 9.79 2.65 17.85
N GLY A 118 10.01 3.22 16.66
CA GLY A 118 11.29 3.84 16.29
C GLY A 118 12.25 2.92 15.56
N LYS A 119 13.25 3.56 14.95
CA LYS A 119 14.31 2.91 14.18
C LYS A 119 15.11 1.91 14.99
N GLY A 120 15.62 0.88 14.31
CA GLY A 120 16.40 -0.19 14.89
C GLY A 120 15.57 -1.39 15.32
N ASN A 121 14.24 -1.32 15.19
CA ASN A 121 13.41 -2.52 15.23
C ASN A 121 13.27 -3.09 13.82
N ASP A 122 13.16 -4.40 13.69
CA ASP A 122 12.93 -5.08 12.41
C ASP A 122 11.56 -4.73 11.85
N ILE A 123 10.57 -4.64 12.74
CA ILE A 123 9.22 -4.14 12.44
C ILE A 123 8.99 -2.88 13.29
N VAL A 124 8.76 -1.77 12.61
CA VAL A 124 8.44 -0.49 13.25
C VAL A 124 6.94 -0.31 13.30
N ILE A 125 6.43 0.00 14.50
CA ILE A 125 5.04 0.42 14.69
C ILE A 125 4.94 1.91 14.37
N GLY A 126 4.17 2.26 13.37
CA GLY A 126 4.02 3.65 12.94
C GLY A 126 3.02 4.44 13.79
N LYS A 127 3.17 5.75 13.74
CA LYS A 127 2.31 6.74 14.40
C LYS A 127 2.09 7.91 13.46
N ILE A 128 0.86 8.34 13.31
CA ILE A 128 0.51 9.54 12.58
C ILE A 128 0.23 10.66 13.58
N ASN A 129 1.01 11.72 13.49
CA ASN A 129 0.84 12.93 14.28
C ASN A 129 -0.24 13.83 13.68
N ASN A 130 -0.83 14.67 14.52
CA ASN A 130 -1.76 15.72 14.11
C ASN A 130 -3.00 15.23 13.34
N LEU A 131 -3.52 14.05 13.67
CA LEU A 131 -4.71 13.45 13.03
C LEU A 131 -5.99 14.29 13.13
N GLN A 132 -5.99 15.41 13.85
CA GLN A 132 -7.10 16.37 13.92
C GLN A 132 -8.45 15.76 14.36
N GLY A 133 -8.40 14.71 15.17
CA GLY A 133 -9.57 13.96 15.63
C GLY A 133 -9.95 12.76 14.78
N HIS A 134 -9.26 12.55 13.66
CA HIS A 134 -9.38 11.36 12.81
C HIS A 134 -8.62 10.18 13.40
N THR A 135 -8.88 8.99 12.89
CA THR A 135 -8.19 7.75 13.28
C THR A 135 -7.73 6.98 12.05
N TYR A 136 -6.52 6.43 12.11
CA TYR A 136 -6.08 5.45 11.11
C TYR A 136 -6.94 4.19 11.22
N THR A 137 -7.43 3.69 10.11
CA THR A 137 -8.20 2.45 10.06
C THR A 137 -7.40 1.33 9.41
N GLU A 138 -7.08 1.42 8.11
CA GLU A 138 -6.44 0.36 7.35
C GLU A 138 -5.92 0.85 5.98
N ALA A 139 -5.58 -0.08 5.09
CA ALA A 139 -5.28 0.15 3.68
C ALA A 139 -4.10 1.11 3.41
N PRO A 140 -2.94 0.93 4.03
CA PRO A 140 -1.78 1.77 3.71
C PRO A 140 -1.34 1.52 2.26
N TRP A 141 -0.93 2.60 1.59
CA TRP A 141 -0.32 2.55 0.27
C TRP A 141 0.81 3.55 0.20
N TYR A 142 2.03 3.09 -0.09
CA TYR A 142 3.20 3.96 -0.19
C TYR A 142 3.39 4.54 -1.57
N TYR A 143 3.86 5.78 -1.60
CA TYR A 143 4.21 6.50 -2.82
C TYR A 143 5.30 7.53 -2.54
N ARG A 144 6.14 7.79 -3.54
CA ARG A 144 7.11 8.88 -3.57
C ARG A 144 7.24 9.42 -4.99
N GLN A 145 7.37 10.73 -5.12
CA GLN A 145 7.47 11.38 -6.42
C GLN A 145 8.80 11.04 -7.14
N LYS A 146 8.76 11.06 -8.47
CA LYS A 146 9.93 10.94 -9.33
C LYS A 146 10.13 12.22 -10.13
N ASP A 147 11.39 12.59 -10.33
CA ASP A 147 11.78 13.61 -11.28
C ASP A 147 11.71 13.11 -12.74
N GLU A 148 11.99 13.98 -13.68
CA GLU A 148 12.01 13.66 -15.12
C GLU A 148 13.08 12.62 -15.51
N ASN A 149 14.09 12.41 -14.67
CA ASN A 149 15.14 11.42 -14.84
C ASN A 149 14.80 10.08 -14.19
N GLY A 150 13.67 10.00 -13.47
CA GLY A 150 13.20 8.82 -12.75
C GLY A 150 13.76 8.66 -11.34
N ASN A 151 14.46 9.67 -10.80
CA ASN A 151 14.97 9.65 -9.43
C ASN A 151 13.86 10.01 -8.45
N TYR A 152 13.79 9.30 -7.36
CA TYR A 152 12.86 9.62 -6.28
C TYR A 152 13.31 10.86 -5.51
N TYR A 153 12.36 11.72 -5.18
CA TYR A 153 12.61 12.94 -4.41
C TYR A 153 11.46 13.29 -3.45
N GLY A 154 11.71 14.24 -2.56
CA GLY A 154 10.71 14.69 -1.61
C GLY A 154 10.38 13.68 -0.54
N LYS A 155 9.22 13.87 0.10
CA LYS A 155 8.75 13.02 1.18
C LYS A 155 8.16 11.71 0.67
N TYR A 156 8.13 10.71 1.55
CA TYR A 156 7.25 9.56 1.38
C TYR A 156 5.83 9.95 1.74
N TYR A 157 4.90 9.43 0.98
CA TYR A 157 3.46 9.51 1.22
C TYR A 157 2.95 8.13 1.59
N MET A 158 2.11 8.07 2.61
CA MET A 158 1.27 6.93 2.89
C MET A 158 -0.18 7.38 2.73
N PHE A 159 -0.86 6.82 1.76
CA PHE A 159 -2.30 6.94 1.59
C PHE A 159 -2.97 5.86 2.43
N PHE A 160 -4.09 6.16 3.08
CA PHE A 160 -4.74 5.21 3.97
C PHE A 160 -6.22 5.51 4.15
N ALA A 161 -6.97 4.50 4.57
CA ALA A 161 -8.35 4.65 5.01
C ALA A 161 -8.39 5.16 6.46
N CYS A 162 -9.24 6.15 6.73
CA CYS A 162 -9.40 6.68 8.07
C CYS A 162 -10.87 6.83 8.46
N ASP A 163 -11.13 6.72 9.76
CA ASP A 163 -12.44 6.73 10.38
C ASP A 163 -13.38 5.61 9.90
N TRP A 164 -14.60 5.65 10.39
CA TRP A 164 -15.71 4.80 9.94
C TRP A 164 -16.90 5.68 9.51
N ARG A 165 -17.48 5.60 8.35
CA ARG A 165 -17.10 4.84 7.15
C ARG A 165 -15.93 5.53 6.49
N GLU A 166 -15.03 4.80 5.96
CA GLU A 166 -13.68 5.20 5.63
C GLU A 166 -13.60 6.34 4.61
N GLN A 167 -13.03 7.44 5.07
CA GLN A 167 -12.47 8.48 4.22
C GLN A 167 -11.10 8.06 3.73
N MET A 168 -10.63 8.63 2.65
CA MET A 168 -9.26 8.42 2.16
C MET A 168 -8.39 9.62 2.51
N ALA A 169 -7.31 9.36 3.19
CA ALA A 169 -6.38 10.35 3.72
C ALA A 169 -4.95 10.07 3.28
N TYR A 170 -4.05 11.00 3.61
CA TYR A 170 -2.62 10.76 3.48
C TYR A 170 -1.84 11.31 4.66
N ALA A 171 -0.67 10.74 4.87
CA ALA A 171 0.36 11.24 5.78
C ALA A 171 1.72 11.22 5.09
N THR A 172 2.66 12.01 5.59
CA THR A 172 4.00 12.12 5.00
C THR A 172 5.10 11.94 6.03
N THR A 173 6.26 11.46 5.58
CA THR A 173 7.49 11.40 6.38
C THR A 173 8.71 11.62 5.50
N ASP A 174 9.82 12.02 6.09
CA ASP A 174 11.12 12.08 5.39
C ASP A 174 11.84 10.73 5.41
N ASP A 175 11.35 9.77 6.21
CA ASP A 175 11.98 8.48 6.39
C ASP A 175 10.90 7.41 6.63
N ILE A 176 10.75 6.50 5.67
CA ILE A 176 9.72 5.46 5.68
C ILE A 176 9.86 4.50 6.88
N MET A 177 11.08 4.28 7.38
CA MET A 177 11.34 3.47 8.58
C MET A 177 11.22 4.28 9.88
N SER A 178 10.82 5.56 9.79
CA SER A 178 10.44 6.34 10.96
C SER A 178 9.09 5.86 11.52
N ASN A 179 8.93 5.92 12.83
CA ASN A 179 7.61 5.76 13.43
C ASN A 179 6.78 7.05 13.41
N GLU A 180 7.33 8.16 12.92
CA GLU A 180 6.70 9.48 12.92
C GLU A 180 6.26 9.87 11.51
N TRP A 181 4.95 10.00 11.33
CA TRP A 181 4.32 10.47 10.11
C TRP A 181 3.45 11.69 10.43
N GLU A 182 3.39 12.67 9.55
CA GLU A 182 2.57 13.86 9.71
C GLU A 182 1.32 13.74 8.85
N PHE A 183 0.17 13.93 9.48
CA PHE A 183 -1.13 13.90 8.78
C PHE A 183 -1.21 15.06 7.77
N GLY A 184 -1.47 14.72 6.52
CA GLY A 184 -1.58 15.69 5.44
C GLY A 184 -3.02 16.17 5.20
N GLY A 185 -4.01 15.34 5.48
CA GLY A 185 -5.42 15.69 5.32
C GLY A 185 -6.27 14.58 4.68
N ILE A 186 -7.56 14.83 4.64
CA ILE A 186 -8.54 14.03 3.90
C ILE A 186 -8.50 14.46 2.44
N ILE A 187 -8.38 13.50 1.53
CA ILE A 187 -8.30 13.76 0.09
C ILE A 187 -9.53 13.26 -0.67
N MET A 188 -10.28 12.32 -0.11
CA MET A 188 -11.53 11.85 -0.73
C MET A 188 -12.51 11.34 0.31
N GLU A 189 -13.73 11.83 0.23
CA GLU A 189 -14.84 11.37 1.06
C GLU A 189 -15.30 9.95 0.69
N PRO A 190 -15.86 9.18 1.62
CA PRO A 190 -16.35 7.83 1.33
C PRO A 190 -17.50 7.89 0.31
N SER A 191 -17.70 6.79 -0.41
CA SER A 191 -18.94 6.66 -1.16
C SER A 191 -20.10 6.30 -0.23
N ALA A 192 -21.31 6.71 -0.60
CA ALA A 192 -22.50 6.39 0.19
C ALA A 192 -22.75 4.87 0.31
N THR A 193 -22.19 4.07 -0.59
CA THR A 193 -22.46 2.64 -0.74
C THR A 193 -21.30 1.74 -0.35
N ALA A 194 -20.06 2.22 -0.39
CA ALA A 194 -18.90 1.42 0.06
C ALA A 194 -18.79 1.43 1.59
N ASN A 195 -18.53 0.26 2.17
CA ASN A 195 -18.31 0.13 3.61
C ASN A 195 -16.86 0.40 3.97
N THR A 196 -15.93 0.03 3.08
CA THR A 196 -14.49 0.19 3.23
C THR A 196 -13.92 0.88 2.01
N ASN A 197 -12.75 1.49 2.15
CA ASN A 197 -11.99 2.07 1.05
C ASN A 197 -10.57 1.53 1.06
N HIS A 198 -10.06 1.25 -0.13
CA HIS A 198 -8.67 0.89 -0.34
C HIS A 198 -8.19 1.60 -1.61
N MET A 199 -7.08 2.32 -1.48
CA MET A 199 -6.57 3.14 -2.57
C MET A 199 -5.25 2.61 -3.09
N ALA A 200 -4.91 3.05 -4.30
CA ALA A 200 -3.59 2.88 -4.89
C ALA A 200 -3.18 4.17 -5.61
N VAL A 201 -1.90 4.44 -5.63
CA VAL A 201 -1.33 5.58 -6.35
C VAL A 201 -0.22 5.07 -7.25
N PHE A 202 -0.21 5.51 -8.50
CA PHE A 202 0.82 5.15 -9.46
C PHE A 202 0.99 6.21 -10.54
N ASP A 203 2.17 6.23 -11.16
CA ASP A 203 2.47 7.08 -12.32
C ASP A 203 2.30 6.30 -13.62
N PHE A 204 1.65 6.93 -14.58
CA PHE A 204 1.52 6.39 -15.92
C PHE A 204 1.58 7.50 -16.96
N LYS A 205 2.51 7.41 -17.90
CA LYS A 205 2.71 8.37 -19.00
C LYS A 205 2.81 9.82 -18.52
N GLY A 206 3.53 10.07 -17.44
CA GLY A 206 3.78 11.41 -16.90
C GLY A 206 2.62 12.01 -16.10
N GLN A 207 1.62 11.23 -15.78
CA GLN A 207 0.50 11.62 -14.92
C GLN A 207 0.40 10.69 -13.72
N THR A 208 0.16 11.25 -12.54
CA THR A 208 -0.13 10.48 -11.32
C THR A 208 -1.62 10.23 -11.20
N TYR A 209 -1.97 9.00 -10.84
CA TYR A 209 -3.34 8.54 -10.71
C TYR A 209 -3.63 8.03 -9.32
N PHE A 210 -4.82 8.36 -8.84
CA PHE A 210 -5.40 7.85 -7.62
C PHE A 210 -6.48 6.82 -7.98
N VAL A 211 -6.29 5.57 -7.57
CA VAL A 211 -7.24 4.49 -7.78
C VAL A 211 -7.96 4.21 -6.48
N TYR A 212 -9.25 4.02 -6.57
CA TYR A 212 -10.12 3.69 -5.44
C TYR A 212 -11.25 2.78 -5.90
N HIS A 213 -12.07 2.32 -5.00
CA HIS A 213 -13.26 1.56 -5.38
C HIS A 213 -14.53 2.25 -4.91
N ASP A 214 -15.60 2.04 -5.66
CA ASP A 214 -16.92 2.64 -5.41
C ASP A 214 -18.03 1.64 -5.69
N GLY A 215 -19.10 1.68 -4.88
CA GLY A 215 -20.30 0.86 -5.05
C GLY A 215 -21.50 1.61 -5.66
N SER A 216 -21.30 2.80 -6.23
CA SER A 216 -22.37 3.68 -6.71
C SER A 216 -22.95 3.31 -8.07
N LEU A 217 -22.33 2.40 -8.83
CA LEU A 217 -22.88 1.93 -10.08
C LEU A 217 -24.18 1.14 -9.88
N PRO A 218 -25.06 1.05 -10.91
CA PRO A 218 -26.27 0.23 -10.84
C PRO A 218 -25.95 -1.20 -10.37
N HIS A 219 -26.68 -1.68 -9.36
CA HIS A 219 -26.45 -2.96 -8.67
C HIS A 219 -25.18 -3.03 -7.81
N GLY A 220 -24.47 -1.92 -7.60
CA GLY A 220 -23.37 -1.82 -6.66
C GLY A 220 -23.84 -1.91 -5.20
N SER A 221 -22.91 -2.21 -4.31
CA SER A 221 -23.15 -2.29 -2.86
C SER A 221 -21.84 -2.20 -2.10
N GLY A 222 -21.88 -2.28 -0.76
CA GLY A 222 -20.67 -2.34 0.07
C GLY A 222 -19.67 -3.44 -0.31
N TYR A 223 -20.15 -4.50 -0.99
CA TYR A 223 -19.33 -5.64 -1.44
C TYR A 223 -19.35 -5.86 -2.96
N ARG A 224 -20.08 -5.03 -3.71
CA ARG A 224 -20.09 -5.01 -5.18
C ARG A 224 -19.55 -3.69 -5.64
N ARG A 225 -18.25 -3.61 -5.78
CA ARG A 225 -17.51 -2.39 -6.05
C ARG A 225 -16.80 -2.47 -7.38
N VAL A 226 -16.57 -1.32 -7.99
CA VAL A 226 -15.80 -1.16 -9.21
C VAL A 226 -14.54 -0.35 -8.90
N ALA A 227 -13.47 -0.61 -9.61
CA ALA A 227 -12.28 0.23 -9.58
C ALA A 227 -12.57 1.55 -10.29
N CYS A 228 -12.25 2.64 -9.65
CA CYS A 228 -12.33 4.00 -10.15
C CYS A 228 -10.92 4.60 -10.17
N CYS A 229 -10.70 5.59 -11.03
CA CYS A 229 -9.39 6.20 -11.19
C CYS A 229 -9.54 7.68 -11.53
N GLU A 230 -8.84 8.55 -10.81
CA GLU A 230 -8.79 9.99 -11.05
C GLU A 230 -7.34 10.45 -11.18
N PRO A 231 -7.03 11.33 -12.14
CA PRO A 231 -5.72 11.99 -12.15
C PRO A 231 -5.66 13.00 -11.01
N PHE A 232 -4.49 13.15 -10.39
CA PHE A 232 -4.24 14.18 -9.40
C PHE A 232 -2.80 14.67 -9.46
N THR A 233 -2.50 15.72 -8.74
CA THR A 233 -1.16 16.28 -8.60
C THR A 233 -0.83 16.50 -7.14
N ILE A 234 0.43 16.37 -6.80
CA ILE A 234 0.98 16.82 -5.53
C ILE A 234 1.48 18.26 -5.76
N ASN A 235 1.04 19.19 -4.92
CA ASN A 235 1.43 20.60 -5.01
C ASN A 235 2.92 20.79 -4.72
N GLU A 236 3.48 21.92 -5.10
CA GLU A 236 4.90 22.23 -4.87
C GLU A 236 5.31 22.22 -3.38
N ASP A 237 4.37 22.49 -2.49
CA ASP A 237 4.56 22.44 -1.04
C ASP A 237 4.36 21.01 -0.45
N GLY A 238 4.08 20.04 -1.29
CA GLY A 238 3.85 18.65 -0.89
C GLY A 238 2.43 18.35 -0.43
N THR A 239 1.52 19.31 -0.48
CA THR A 239 0.10 19.08 -0.16
C THR A 239 -0.65 18.43 -1.33
N ILE A 240 -1.81 17.84 -1.03
CA ILE A 240 -2.70 17.25 -2.02
C ILE A 240 -4.09 17.86 -1.83
N ASP A 241 -4.63 18.45 -2.89
CA ASP A 241 -6.00 18.95 -2.88
C ASP A 241 -7.01 17.79 -2.89
N PRO A 242 -8.22 18.00 -2.34
CA PRO A 242 -9.28 16.99 -2.37
C PRO A 242 -9.56 16.48 -3.79
N ILE A 243 -9.50 15.18 -3.97
CA ILE A 243 -9.72 14.51 -5.26
C ILE A 243 -11.22 14.33 -5.47
N LYS A 244 -11.73 14.91 -6.55
CA LYS A 244 -13.16 14.84 -6.87
C LYS A 244 -13.47 13.54 -7.62
N LYS A 245 -14.36 12.74 -7.07
CA LYS A 245 -14.93 11.58 -7.76
C LYS A 245 -15.68 11.99 -9.02
N THR A 246 -15.43 11.28 -10.11
CA THR A 246 -16.18 11.47 -11.37
C THR A 246 -16.97 10.21 -11.73
N ALA A 247 -18.07 10.40 -12.48
CA ALA A 247 -18.86 9.28 -13.00
C ALA A 247 -18.46 8.93 -14.45
N THR A 248 -17.58 9.72 -15.05
CA THR A 248 -17.21 9.60 -16.48
C THR A 248 -15.94 8.80 -16.69
N GLY A 249 -15.24 8.42 -15.60
CA GLY A 249 -13.93 7.78 -15.67
C GLY A 249 -12.86 8.71 -16.25
N LEU A 250 -11.78 8.16 -16.68
CA LEU A 250 -10.69 8.90 -17.32
C LEU A 250 -11.19 9.42 -18.67
N THR A 251 -11.51 10.71 -18.74
CA THR A 251 -11.83 11.41 -19.99
C THR A 251 -10.54 11.84 -20.67
N GLY A 252 -10.08 11.13 -21.51
CA GLY A 252 -9.05 11.38 -22.50
C GLY A 252 -9.23 10.28 -23.49
N THR A 253 -8.74 10.43 -24.66
CA THR A 253 -8.62 9.32 -25.58
C THR A 253 -7.93 8.17 -24.84
N ALA A 254 -8.68 7.46 -23.99
CA ALA A 254 -8.37 6.08 -23.74
C ALA A 254 -8.31 5.50 -25.15
N SER A 255 -7.13 5.47 -25.71
CA SER A 255 -6.85 4.57 -26.81
C SER A 255 -7.33 3.25 -26.24
N GLN A 256 -8.44 2.80 -26.78
CA GLN A 256 -9.00 1.50 -26.47
C GLN A 256 -7.83 0.56 -26.40
N ILE A 257 -7.56 0.01 -25.22
CA ILE A 257 -6.53 -1.00 -25.11
C ILE A 257 -7.16 -2.22 -25.76
N THR A 258 -6.90 -2.34 -27.04
CA THR A 258 -7.30 -3.50 -27.82
C THR A 258 -6.06 -4.37 -28.00
N ASP A 259 -6.26 -5.69 -27.95
CA ASP A 259 -5.27 -6.66 -28.39
C ASP A 259 -5.01 -6.51 -29.92
N SER A 260 -4.10 -7.31 -30.44
CA SER A 260 -3.78 -7.33 -31.87
C SER A 260 -4.97 -7.64 -32.78
N ASP A 261 -6.03 -8.21 -32.23
CA ASP A 261 -7.25 -8.62 -32.92
C ASP A 261 -8.39 -7.59 -32.77
N GLY A 262 -8.12 -6.48 -32.07
CA GLY A 262 -9.09 -5.39 -31.87
C GLY A 262 -10.09 -5.62 -30.75
N ASN A 263 -9.91 -6.62 -29.90
CA ASN A 263 -10.73 -6.86 -28.72
C ASN A 263 -10.26 -6.02 -27.54
N TYR A 264 -11.17 -5.54 -26.71
CA TYR A 264 -10.84 -4.87 -25.46
C TYR A 264 -10.12 -5.83 -24.51
N ILE A 265 -8.98 -5.38 -23.98
CA ILE A 265 -8.23 -6.10 -22.94
C ILE A 265 -8.64 -5.55 -21.58
#